data_07b4c8d39d57bf54081aa9ebd23e0b4c
#
_entry.id   07b4c8d39d57bf54081aa9ebd23e0b4c
#
_cell.length_a   1.000
_cell.length_b   1.000
_cell.length_c   1.000
_cell.angle_alpha   90.00
_cell.angle_beta   90.00
_cell.angle_gamma   90.00
#
_symmetry.space_group_name_H-M   'P 1'
#
loop_
_entity.id
_entity.type
_entity.pdbx_description
1 polymer ?
#
loop_
_entity_poly.entity_id
_entity_poly.type
_entity_poly.pdbx_seq_one_letter_code
_entity_poly.pdbx_strand_id
1 'polypeptide(L)'
;MQYAKNEIKQRIIDIAKEEFLDKGFEKASIRTITNKSKTAKSNLYNYFKDKDDLFYSAVEPTLIRIKKGMELADELYVSKGTHLYTKEEQKRVVSIVSEFVHENLADVKLLLFRAQGSSLESFKSNITEIFTDIMCRWVKTIMPDKSISRNFIRSVSNFYLSIIEQNVLYEQSKDQMEKYQEEFIIFIYNGWKGIFQ
;
A
#
# COMPACT_ATOMS: atom_id res chain seq x y z
N MET A 1 29.60 14.48 12.05
CA MET A 1 28.85 15.46 11.25
C MET A 1 27.69 14.81 10.47
N GLN A 2 27.91 13.69 9.76
CA GLN A 2 26.86 12.95 9.00
C GLN A 2 25.72 12.43 9.90
N TYR A 3 26.02 11.91 11.09
CA TYR A 3 25.05 11.35 12.04
C TYR A 3 24.02 12.41 12.49
N ALA A 4 24.50 13.57 12.92
CA ALA A 4 23.61 14.67 13.34
C ALA A 4 22.71 15.19 12.19
N LYS A 5 23.20 15.12 10.94
CA LYS A 5 22.41 15.50 9.76
C LYS A 5 21.26 14.52 9.52
N ASN A 6 21.51 13.22 9.70
CA ASN A 6 20.49 12.17 9.55
C ASN A 6 19.43 12.25 10.66
N GLU A 7 19.82 12.54 11.89
CA GLU A 7 18.88 12.72 13.01
C GLU A 7 17.92 13.91 12.77
N ILE A 8 18.45 15.03 12.27
CA ILE A 8 17.62 16.20 11.93
C ILE A 8 16.65 15.86 10.80
N LYS A 9 17.13 15.18 9.74
CA LYS A 9 16.30 14.75 8.62
C LYS A 9 15.16 13.86 9.10
N GLN A 10 15.46 12.86 9.93
CA GLN A 10 14.45 11.92 10.44
C GLN A 10 13.42 12.64 11.32
N ARG A 11 13.85 13.51 12.23
CA ARG A 11 12.93 14.31 13.06
C ARG A 11 11.97 15.18 12.21
N ILE A 12 12.46 15.77 11.12
CA ILE A 12 11.60 16.53 10.19
C ILE A 12 10.57 15.60 9.55
N ILE A 13 10.98 14.41 9.09
CA ILE A 13 10.09 13.40 8.51
C ILE A 13 9.02 12.97 9.51
N ASP A 14 9.37 12.67 10.75
CA ASP A 14 8.43 12.20 11.77
C ASP A 14 7.37 13.26 12.06
N ILE A 15 7.78 14.51 12.26
CA ILE A 15 6.85 15.64 12.46
C ILE A 15 6.00 15.92 11.21
N ALA A 16 6.58 15.75 10.02
CA ALA A 16 5.83 15.91 8.77
C ALA A 16 4.76 14.83 8.61
N LYS A 17 5.05 13.57 8.97
CA LYS A 17 4.05 12.49 8.99
C LYS A 17 2.85 12.84 9.85
N GLU A 18 3.07 13.35 11.07
CA GLU A 18 1.98 13.79 11.95
C GLU A 18 1.12 14.89 11.31
N GLU A 19 1.75 15.90 10.73
CA GLU A 19 1.05 17.01 10.09
C GLU A 19 0.26 16.52 8.85
N PHE A 20 0.85 15.64 8.03
CA PHE A 20 0.19 15.06 6.86
C PHE A 20 -0.97 14.13 7.26
N LEU A 21 -0.85 13.35 8.33
CA LEU A 21 -1.93 12.52 8.84
C LEU A 21 -3.12 13.34 9.33
N ASP A 22 -2.84 14.45 10.02
CA ASP A 22 -3.88 15.33 10.56
C ASP A 22 -4.58 16.14 9.44
N LYS A 23 -3.81 16.82 8.59
CA LYS A 23 -4.33 17.81 7.63
C LYS A 23 -4.49 17.31 6.19
N GLY A 24 -3.87 16.18 5.84
CA GLY A 24 -3.64 15.77 4.45
C GLY A 24 -2.52 16.57 3.78
N PHE A 25 -1.99 16.05 2.67
CA PHE A 25 -0.90 16.73 1.96
C PHE A 25 -1.26 18.17 1.58
N GLU A 26 -2.42 18.39 0.96
CA GLU A 26 -2.81 19.68 0.42
C GLU A 26 -2.80 20.80 1.48
N LYS A 27 -3.39 20.53 2.66
CA LYS A 27 -3.55 21.49 3.76
C LYS A 27 -2.40 21.51 4.75
N ALA A 28 -1.47 20.58 4.67
CA ALA A 28 -0.30 20.52 5.57
C ALA A 28 0.61 21.72 5.36
N SER A 29 1.14 22.27 6.47
CA SER A 29 1.92 23.50 6.50
C SER A 29 3.39 23.27 6.81
N ILE A 30 4.28 23.63 5.87
CA ILE A 30 5.73 23.63 6.10
C ILE A 30 6.11 24.47 7.33
N ARG A 31 5.39 25.59 7.57
CA ARG A 31 5.63 26.43 8.75
C ARG A 31 5.35 25.67 10.05
N THR A 32 4.25 24.92 10.09
CA THR A 32 3.91 24.06 11.25
C THR A 32 4.99 23.02 11.47
N ILE A 33 5.41 22.33 10.40
CA ILE A 33 6.45 21.29 10.44
C ILE A 33 7.76 21.86 10.97
N THR A 34 8.22 23.00 10.44
CA THR A 34 9.48 23.64 10.86
C THR A 34 9.44 24.12 12.30
N ASN A 35 8.33 24.68 12.75
CA ASN A 35 8.15 25.10 14.14
C ASN A 35 8.21 23.91 15.11
N LYS A 36 7.44 22.83 14.84
CA LYS A 36 7.40 21.65 15.69
C LYS A 36 8.75 20.91 15.70
N SER A 37 9.41 20.79 14.54
CA SER A 37 10.73 20.14 14.42
C SER A 37 11.90 21.00 14.94
N LYS A 38 11.63 22.23 15.38
CA LYS A 38 12.65 23.23 15.80
C LYS A 38 13.74 23.42 14.74
N THR A 39 13.31 23.47 13.47
CA THR A 39 14.21 23.59 12.32
C THR A 39 13.87 24.88 11.56
N ALA A 40 14.86 25.69 11.19
CA ALA A 40 14.61 26.85 10.33
C ALA A 40 14.10 26.40 8.95
N LYS A 41 13.20 27.19 8.35
CA LYS A 41 12.65 26.88 7.02
C LYS A 41 13.73 26.72 5.95
N SER A 42 14.77 27.56 5.97
CA SER A 42 15.93 27.45 5.08
C SER A 42 16.68 26.12 5.28
N ASN A 43 16.77 25.64 6.51
CA ASN A 43 17.44 24.37 6.80
C ASN A 43 16.60 23.16 6.35
N LEU A 44 15.26 23.24 6.39
CA LEU A 44 14.41 22.18 5.83
C LEU A 44 14.69 21.99 4.34
N TYR A 45 14.81 23.07 3.58
CA TYR A 45 15.11 23.01 2.14
C TYR A 45 16.53 22.57 1.79
N ASN A 46 17.42 22.40 2.78
CA ASN A 46 18.71 21.71 2.59
C ASN A 46 18.55 20.16 2.55
N TYR A 47 17.42 19.66 3.00
CA TYR A 47 17.13 18.21 3.04
C TYR A 47 16.09 17.79 2.01
N PHE A 48 15.12 18.66 1.70
CA PHE A 48 13.98 18.36 0.85
C PHE A 48 13.78 19.51 -0.14
N LYS A 49 13.60 19.18 -1.40
CA LYS A 49 13.40 20.14 -2.49
C LYS A 49 12.16 20.99 -2.28
N ASP A 50 11.06 20.35 -1.89
CA ASP A 50 9.76 20.97 -1.67
C ASP A 50 8.92 20.13 -0.71
N LYS A 51 7.63 20.46 -0.55
CA LYS A 51 6.68 19.72 0.28
C LYS A 51 6.41 18.32 -0.26
N ASP A 52 6.42 18.15 -1.56
CA ASP A 52 6.17 16.87 -2.20
C ASP A 52 7.33 15.90 -1.99
N ASP A 53 8.57 16.36 -2.14
CA ASP A 53 9.77 15.57 -1.81
C ASP A 53 9.81 15.15 -0.33
N LEU A 54 9.37 16.03 0.59
CA LEU A 54 9.22 15.69 2.00
C LEU A 54 8.15 14.62 2.22
N PHE A 55 7.00 14.74 1.54
CA PHE A 55 5.92 13.75 1.62
C PHE A 55 6.35 12.39 1.06
N TYR A 56 6.97 12.40 -0.13
CA TYR A 56 7.53 11.21 -0.75
C TYR A 56 8.56 10.54 0.17
N SER A 57 9.52 11.31 0.70
CA SER A 57 10.54 10.80 1.63
C SER A 57 9.94 10.19 2.89
N ALA A 58 8.80 10.71 3.35
CA ALA A 58 8.11 10.19 4.52
C ALA A 58 7.54 8.78 4.31
N VAL A 59 7.11 8.44 3.09
CA VAL A 59 6.47 7.15 2.76
C VAL A 59 7.33 6.25 1.88
N GLU A 60 8.50 6.71 1.42
CA GLU A 60 9.40 5.98 0.51
C GLU A 60 9.76 4.57 0.98
N PRO A 61 10.14 4.33 2.26
CA PRO A 61 10.44 2.98 2.72
C PRO A 61 9.25 2.01 2.54
N THR A 62 8.05 2.49 2.79
CA THR A 62 6.81 1.72 2.63
C THR A 62 6.50 1.49 1.15
N LEU A 63 6.67 2.49 0.28
CA LEU A 63 6.52 2.34 -1.17
C LEU A 63 7.46 1.28 -1.75
N ILE A 64 8.73 1.25 -1.31
CA ILE A 64 9.71 0.23 -1.73
C ILE A 64 9.24 -1.16 -1.31
N ARG A 65 8.74 -1.34 -0.08
CA ARG A 65 8.21 -2.62 0.40
C ARG A 65 6.97 -3.07 -0.38
N ILE A 66 6.05 -2.15 -0.68
CA ILE A 66 4.85 -2.43 -1.50
C ILE A 66 5.28 -2.91 -2.89
N LYS A 67 6.19 -2.18 -3.55
CA LYS A 67 6.70 -2.57 -4.87
C LYS A 67 7.29 -3.97 -4.87
N LYS A 68 8.17 -4.28 -3.92
CA LYS A 68 8.76 -5.62 -3.77
C LYS A 68 7.70 -6.69 -3.51
N GLY A 69 6.69 -6.39 -2.71
CA GLY A 69 5.56 -7.30 -2.47
C GLY A 69 4.77 -7.61 -3.74
N MET A 70 4.55 -6.61 -4.60
CA MET A 70 3.88 -6.81 -5.89
C MET A 70 4.73 -7.60 -6.88
N GLU A 71 6.05 -7.34 -6.94
CA GLU A 71 6.98 -8.11 -7.77
C GLU A 71 7.00 -9.60 -7.33
N LEU A 72 7.03 -9.85 -6.02
CA LEU A 72 6.95 -11.21 -5.48
C LEU A 72 5.60 -11.88 -5.77
N ALA A 73 4.50 -11.13 -5.66
CA ALA A 73 3.17 -11.63 -6.01
C ALA A 73 3.11 -12.02 -7.49
N ASP A 74 3.63 -11.20 -8.40
CA ASP A 74 3.69 -11.50 -9.84
C ASP A 74 4.49 -12.79 -10.10
N GLU A 75 5.66 -12.94 -9.48
CA GLU A 75 6.47 -14.15 -9.60
C GLU A 75 5.73 -15.39 -9.10
N LEU A 76 5.10 -15.33 -7.94
CA LEU A 76 4.38 -16.44 -7.33
C LEU A 76 3.14 -16.84 -8.14
N TYR A 77 2.37 -15.86 -8.61
CA TYR A 77 1.11 -16.13 -9.33
C TYR A 77 1.36 -16.58 -10.75
N VAL A 78 2.29 -15.95 -11.47
CA VAL A 78 2.48 -16.17 -12.91
C VAL A 78 3.47 -17.30 -13.19
N SER A 79 4.64 -17.34 -12.52
CA SER A 79 5.70 -18.29 -12.85
C SER A 79 5.47 -19.68 -12.28
N LYS A 80 4.80 -19.83 -11.14
CA LYS A 80 4.55 -21.14 -10.52
C LYS A 80 3.28 -21.83 -11.01
N GLY A 81 2.42 -21.15 -11.81
CA GLY A 81 1.18 -21.71 -12.35
C GLY A 81 0.32 -22.39 -11.27
N THR A 82 0.41 -21.91 -10.04
CA THR A 82 -0.18 -22.60 -8.90
C THR A 82 -1.69 -22.55 -9.01
N HIS A 83 -2.23 -23.71 -9.25
CA HIS A 83 -3.64 -23.99 -9.06
C HIS A 83 -3.99 -23.64 -7.62
N LEU A 84 -4.59 -22.45 -7.42
CA LEU A 84 -5.28 -22.10 -6.18
C LEU A 84 -4.51 -22.53 -4.93
N TYR A 85 -3.89 -21.61 -4.25
CA TYR A 85 -3.12 -21.81 -3.03
C TYR A 85 -3.68 -22.92 -2.13
N THR A 86 -2.79 -23.70 -1.56
CA THR A 86 -3.15 -24.50 -0.39
C THR A 86 -3.66 -23.57 0.72
N LYS A 87 -4.43 -24.12 1.66
CA LYS A 87 -4.90 -23.35 2.83
C LYS A 87 -3.73 -22.73 3.61
N GLU A 88 -2.60 -23.42 3.65
CA GLU A 88 -1.35 -22.95 4.30
C GLU A 88 -0.77 -21.72 3.58
N GLU A 89 -0.73 -21.76 2.25
CA GLU A 89 -0.26 -20.62 1.44
C GLU A 89 -1.18 -19.42 1.57
N GLN A 90 -2.50 -19.64 1.55
CA GLN A 90 -3.48 -18.56 1.78
C GLN A 90 -3.27 -17.90 3.14
N LYS A 91 -3.16 -18.68 4.21
CA LYS A 91 -2.89 -18.17 5.56
C LYS A 91 -1.58 -17.39 5.62
N ARG A 92 -0.54 -17.89 4.97
CA ARG A 92 0.76 -17.20 4.92
C ARG A 92 0.67 -15.85 4.24
N VAL A 93 -0.01 -15.75 3.10
CA VAL A 93 -0.21 -14.48 2.38
C VAL A 93 -1.02 -13.49 3.23
N VAL A 94 -2.13 -13.96 3.83
CA VAL A 94 -2.94 -13.17 4.76
C VAL A 94 -2.09 -12.60 5.88
N SER A 95 -1.31 -13.43 6.55
CA SER A 95 -0.47 -13.00 7.68
C SER A 95 0.59 -11.98 7.25
N ILE A 96 1.27 -12.21 6.11
CA ILE A 96 2.27 -11.28 5.58
C ILE A 96 1.65 -9.90 5.27
N VAL A 97 0.50 -9.88 4.60
CA VAL A 97 -0.15 -8.61 4.23
C VAL A 97 -0.70 -7.89 5.45
N SER A 98 -1.35 -8.62 6.37
CA SER A 98 -1.89 -8.04 7.61
C SER A 98 -0.79 -7.46 8.50
N GLU A 99 0.32 -8.19 8.66
CA GLU A 99 1.49 -7.70 9.40
C GLU A 99 2.09 -6.45 8.76
N PHE A 100 2.29 -6.48 7.44
CA PHE A 100 2.78 -5.32 6.70
C PHE A 100 1.89 -4.08 6.89
N VAL A 101 0.57 -4.23 6.72
CA VAL A 101 -0.38 -3.12 6.87
C VAL A 101 -0.38 -2.61 8.31
N HIS A 102 -0.39 -3.51 9.30
CA HIS A 102 -0.38 -3.16 10.71
C HIS A 102 0.90 -2.41 11.12
N GLU A 103 2.07 -2.91 10.73
CA GLU A 103 3.37 -2.26 11.01
C GLU A 103 3.54 -0.89 10.33
N ASN A 104 2.89 -0.69 9.18
CA ASN A 104 3.03 0.53 8.38
C ASN A 104 1.72 1.32 8.29
N LEU A 105 0.85 1.19 9.30
CA LEU A 105 -0.51 1.74 9.28
C LEU A 105 -0.55 3.23 8.94
N ALA A 106 0.32 4.03 9.55
CA ALA A 106 0.42 5.47 9.31
C ALA A 106 0.77 5.79 7.84
N ASP A 107 1.77 5.09 7.29
CA ASP A 107 2.24 5.33 5.92
C ASP A 107 1.19 4.87 4.90
N VAL A 108 0.56 3.71 5.12
CA VAL A 108 -0.53 3.21 4.27
C VAL A 108 -1.73 4.17 4.34
N LYS A 109 -2.04 4.73 5.52
CA LYS A 109 -3.09 5.75 5.68
C LYS A 109 -2.77 7.03 4.91
N LEU A 110 -1.51 7.48 4.91
CA LEU A 110 -1.05 8.62 4.11
C LEU A 110 -1.27 8.35 2.62
N LEU A 111 -0.83 7.20 2.12
CA LEU A 111 -0.92 6.83 0.70
C LEU A 111 -2.36 6.68 0.20
N LEU A 112 -3.25 6.07 1.01
CA LEU A 112 -4.63 5.81 0.60
C LEU A 112 -5.56 7.01 0.75
N PHE A 113 -5.35 7.86 1.77
CA PHE A 113 -6.35 8.85 2.18
C PHE A 113 -5.84 10.29 2.31
N ARG A 114 -4.53 10.52 2.27
CA ARG A 114 -3.93 11.82 2.59
C ARG A 114 -3.02 12.38 1.49
N ALA A 115 -2.90 11.69 0.36
CA ALA A 115 -1.97 12.05 -0.72
C ALA A 115 -2.53 13.05 -1.75
N GLN A 116 -3.80 13.49 -1.63
CA GLN A 116 -4.43 14.42 -2.57
C GLN A 116 -3.58 15.69 -2.76
N GLY A 117 -3.31 16.05 -4.03
CA GLY A 117 -2.49 17.20 -4.41
C GLY A 117 -0.97 16.93 -4.41
N SER A 118 -0.51 15.73 -4.06
CA SER A 118 0.89 15.30 -4.16
C SER A 118 1.16 14.51 -5.44
N SER A 119 2.44 14.22 -5.72
CA SER A 119 2.84 13.30 -6.80
C SER A 119 2.31 11.87 -6.60
N LEU A 120 1.85 11.53 -5.38
CA LEU A 120 1.30 10.23 -5.02
C LEU A 120 -0.23 10.20 -4.95
N GLU A 121 -0.93 11.26 -5.40
CA GLU A 121 -2.41 11.31 -5.36
C GLU A 121 -3.07 10.15 -6.10
N SER A 122 -2.44 9.65 -7.17
CA SER A 122 -2.92 8.52 -7.95
C SER A 122 -2.49 7.15 -7.41
N PHE A 123 -1.87 7.08 -6.22
CA PHE A 123 -1.35 5.83 -5.65
C PHE A 123 -2.40 4.72 -5.64
N LYS A 124 -3.61 5.02 -5.16
CA LYS A 124 -4.71 4.05 -5.08
C LYS A 124 -5.08 3.45 -6.44
N SER A 125 -5.23 4.28 -7.46
CA SER A 125 -5.54 3.80 -8.81
C SER A 125 -4.38 3.01 -9.42
N ASN A 126 -3.15 3.47 -9.20
CA ASN A 126 -1.95 2.81 -9.72
C ASN A 126 -1.77 1.42 -9.12
N ILE A 127 -1.92 1.25 -7.80
CA ILE A 127 -1.80 -0.06 -7.16
C ILE A 127 -2.90 -1.02 -7.61
N THR A 128 -4.14 -0.52 -7.82
CA THR A 128 -5.24 -1.32 -8.39
C THR A 128 -4.92 -1.81 -9.80
N GLU A 129 -4.36 -0.96 -10.66
CA GLU A 129 -3.98 -1.36 -12.03
C GLU A 129 -2.88 -2.41 -12.03
N ILE A 130 -1.82 -2.21 -11.22
CA ILE A 130 -0.73 -3.20 -11.09
C ILE A 130 -1.28 -4.55 -10.63
N PHE A 131 -2.12 -4.57 -9.61
CA PHE A 131 -2.72 -5.81 -9.11
C PHE A 131 -3.67 -6.45 -10.14
N THR A 132 -4.43 -5.63 -10.88
CA THR A 132 -5.27 -6.10 -11.99
C THR A 132 -4.44 -6.77 -13.09
N ASP A 133 -3.30 -6.19 -13.45
CA ASP A 133 -2.40 -6.76 -14.46
C ASP A 133 -1.80 -8.10 -14.02
N ILE A 134 -1.38 -8.21 -12.76
CA ILE A 134 -0.91 -9.46 -12.16
C ILE A 134 -2.02 -10.53 -12.26
N MET A 135 -3.23 -10.19 -11.83
CA MET A 135 -4.37 -11.11 -11.85
C MET A 135 -4.78 -11.52 -13.28
N CYS A 136 -4.71 -10.59 -14.26
CA CYS A 136 -4.97 -10.93 -15.67
C CYS A 136 -3.96 -11.94 -16.20
N ARG A 137 -2.67 -11.76 -15.90
CA ARG A 137 -1.62 -12.70 -16.29
C ARG A 137 -1.81 -14.06 -15.62
N TRP A 138 -2.11 -14.07 -14.32
CA TRP A 138 -2.40 -15.29 -13.58
C TRP A 138 -3.57 -16.07 -14.18
N VAL A 139 -4.73 -15.43 -14.41
CA VAL A 139 -5.91 -16.05 -15.03
C VAL A 139 -5.55 -16.66 -16.39
N LYS A 140 -4.81 -15.93 -17.23
CA LYS A 140 -4.37 -16.40 -18.53
C LYS A 140 -3.43 -17.62 -18.44
N THR A 141 -2.61 -17.68 -17.41
CA THR A 141 -1.68 -18.81 -17.19
C THR A 141 -2.44 -20.08 -16.76
N ILE A 142 -3.41 -19.97 -15.87
CA ILE A 142 -4.14 -21.12 -15.34
C ILE A 142 -5.32 -21.56 -16.22
N MET A 143 -5.86 -20.67 -17.05
CA MET A 143 -7.04 -20.87 -17.90
C MET A 143 -6.84 -20.21 -19.27
N PRO A 144 -5.93 -20.71 -20.11
CA PRO A 144 -5.58 -20.07 -21.39
C PRO A 144 -6.78 -19.98 -22.36
N ASP A 145 -7.73 -20.91 -22.26
CA ASP A 145 -8.90 -21.02 -23.12
C ASP A 145 -10.12 -20.23 -22.64
N LYS A 146 -10.09 -19.70 -21.40
CA LYS A 146 -11.20 -18.88 -20.86
C LYS A 146 -10.92 -17.39 -21.01
N SER A 147 -11.93 -16.67 -21.49
CA SER A 147 -11.89 -15.20 -21.57
C SER A 147 -12.64 -14.59 -20.41
N ILE A 148 -11.90 -13.98 -19.49
CA ILE A 148 -12.47 -13.22 -18.38
C ILE A 148 -12.16 -11.75 -18.64
N SER A 149 -13.18 -10.88 -18.58
CA SER A 149 -12.99 -9.47 -18.91
C SER A 149 -12.06 -8.79 -17.89
N ARG A 150 -11.13 -7.95 -18.37
CA ARG A 150 -10.26 -7.12 -17.54
C ARG A 150 -11.07 -6.26 -16.53
N ASN A 151 -12.23 -5.76 -16.95
CA ASN A 151 -13.08 -4.94 -16.08
C ASN A 151 -13.60 -5.74 -14.88
N PHE A 152 -13.95 -7.01 -15.07
CA PHE A 152 -14.34 -7.89 -13.96
C PHE A 152 -13.16 -8.10 -13.00
N ILE A 153 -11.98 -8.44 -13.53
CA ILE A 153 -10.76 -8.61 -12.73
C ILE A 153 -10.43 -7.33 -11.95
N ARG A 154 -10.55 -6.17 -12.60
CA ARG A 154 -10.35 -4.86 -11.95
C ARG A 154 -11.36 -4.62 -10.80
N SER A 155 -12.61 -5.05 -10.97
CA SER A 155 -13.61 -4.97 -9.90
C SER A 155 -13.23 -5.84 -8.69
N VAL A 156 -12.70 -7.05 -8.93
CA VAL A 156 -12.17 -7.93 -7.88
C VAL A 156 -10.96 -7.29 -7.19
N SER A 157 -10.04 -6.67 -7.96
CA SER A 157 -8.88 -5.95 -7.42
C SER A 157 -9.30 -4.76 -6.54
N ASN A 158 -10.30 -3.98 -6.98
CA ASN A 158 -10.86 -2.90 -6.17
C ASN A 158 -11.52 -3.41 -4.89
N PHE A 159 -12.21 -4.56 -4.95
CA PHE A 159 -12.80 -5.17 -3.77
C PHE A 159 -11.72 -5.56 -2.75
N TYR A 160 -10.62 -6.17 -3.20
CA TYR A 160 -9.49 -6.46 -2.30
C TYR A 160 -8.90 -5.19 -1.67
N LEU A 161 -8.67 -4.16 -2.48
CA LEU A 161 -8.16 -2.89 -1.96
C LEU A 161 -9.13 -2.28 -0.94
N SER A 162 -10.45 -2.41 -1.13
CA SER A 162 -11.43 -1.93 -0.17
C SER A 162 -11.35 -2.62 1.19
N ILE A 163 -10.96 -3.91 1.24
CA ILE A 163 -10.69 -4.61 2.51
C ILE A 163 -9.51 -3.98 3.24
N ILE A 164 -8.43 -3.69 2.51
CA ILE A 164 -7.25 -3.00 3.09
C ILE A 164 -7.65 -1.60 3.58
N GLU A 165 -8.43 -0.85 2.80
CA GLU A 165 -8.91 0.49 3.19
C GLU A 165 -9.73 0.46 4.47
N GLN A 166 -10.64 -0.50 4.63
CA GLN A 166 -11.43 -0.65 5.85
C GLN A 166 -10.55 -0.96 7.06
N ASN A 167 -9.59 -1.88 6.90
CA ASN A 167 -8.64 -2.20 7.96
C ASN A 167 -7.85 -0.96 8.43
N VAL A 168 -7.38 -0.13 7.48
CA VAL A 168 -6.62 1.09 7.77
C VAL A 168 -7.51 2.20 8.34
N LEU A 169 -8.73 2.37 7.80
CA LEU A 169 -9.66 3.42 8.21
C LEU A 169 -10.12 3.24 9.66
N TYR A 170 -10.41 2.00 10.04
CA TYR A 170 -10.88 1.64 11.39
C TYR A 170 -9.76 1.21 12.32
N GLU A 171 -8.50 1.32 11.89
CA GLU A 171 -7.31 0.99 12.69
C GLU A 171 -7.42 -0.39 13.37
N GLN A 172 -7.86 -1.38 12.57
CA GLN A 172 -8.09 -2.74 13.03
C GLN A 172 -6.81 -3.36 13.62
N SER A 173 -6.98 -4.22 14.63
CA SER A 173 -5.85 -5.03 15.13
C SER A 173 -5.37 -6.02 14.05
N LYS A 174 -4.14 -6.52 14.17
CA LYS A 174 -3.59 -7.52 13.25
C LYS A 174 -4.52 -8.72 13.12
N ASP A 175 -5.04 -9.26 14.22
CA ASP A 175 -5.95 -10.41 14.22
C ASP A 175 -7.26 -10.13 13.48
N GLN A 176 -7.79 -8.92 13.63
CA GLN A 176 -8.99 -8.50 12.88
C GLN A 176 -8.70 -8.36 11.39
N MET A 177 -7.54 -7.81 11.02
CA MET A 177 -7.10 -7.72 9.62
C MET A 177 -6.94 -9.10 9.00
N GLU A 178 -6.31 -10.05 9.70
CA GLU A 178 -6.15 -11.44 9.25
C GLU A 178 -7.52 -12.10 9.01
N LYS A 179 -8.43 -11.97 9.96
CA LYS A 179 -9.78 -12.53 9.83
C LYS A 179 -10.53 -11.97 8.61
N TYR A 180 -10.50 -10.66 8.41
CA TYR A 180 -11.14 -9.99 7.27
C TYR A 180 -10.57 -10.46 5.94
N GLN A 181 -9.26 -10.61 5.87
CA GLN A 181 -8.59 -11.09 4.66
C GLN A 181 -8.84 -12.59 4.42
N GLU A 182 -8.90 -13.42 5.47
CA GLU A 182 -9.28 -14.83 5.33
C GLU A 182 -10.70 -14.96 4.76
N GLU A 183 -11.67 -14.23 5.29
CA GLU A 183 -13.05 -14.23 4.79
C GLU A 183 -13.10 -13.84 3.30
N PHE A 184 -12.35 -12.79 2.92
CA PHE A 184 -12.24 -12.37 1.52
C PHE A 184 -11.63 -13.47 0.64
N ILE A 185 -10.51 -14.07 1.06
CA ILE A 185 -9.83 -15.11 0.27
C ILE A 185 -10.73 -16.32 0.08
N ILE A 186 -11.44 -16.76 1.11
CA ILE A 186 -12.41 -17.87 1.02
C ILE A 186 -13.51 -17.53 0.01
N PHE A 187 -14.06 -16.32 0.07
CA PHE A 187 -15.09 -15.85 -0.85
C PHE A 187 -14.58 -15.84 -2.30
N ILE A 188 -13.45 -15.20 -2.54
CA ILE A 188 -12.85 -15.10 -3.88
C ILE A 188 -12.42 -16.45 -4.43
N TYR A 189 -11.84 -17.31 -3.60
CA TYR A 189 -11.45 -18.68 -4.01
C TYR A 189 -12.66 -19.48 -4.51
N ASN A 190 -13.77 -19.48 -3.77
CA ASN A 190 -14.97 -20.20 -4.18
C ASN A 190 -15.62 -19.58 -5.42
N GLY A 191 -15.56 -18.24 -5.55
CA GLY A 191 -16.01 -17.53 -6.74
C GLY A 191 -15.20 -17.92 -7.99
N TRP A 192 -13.87 -17.91 -7.90
CA TRP A 192 -13.00 -18.35 -8.99
C TRP A 192 -13.23 -19.83 -9.34
N LYS A 193 -13.34 -20.70 -8.34
CA LYS A 193 -13.62 -22.12 -8.57
C LYS A 193 -14.91 -22.32 -9.38
N GLY A 194 -15.96 -21.55 -9.10
CA GLY A 194 -17.22 -21.60 -9.86
C GLY A 194 -17.08 -21.08 -11.31
N ILE A 195 -16.22 -20.10 -11.55
CA ILE A 195 -15.95 -19.58 -12.90
C ILE A 195 -15.09 -20.55 -13.71
N PHE A 196 -14.20 -21.32 -13.03
CA PHE A 196 -13.26 -22.22 -13.68
C PHE A 196 -13.86 -23.60 -13.99
N GLN A 197 -14.96 -23.98 -13.35
CA GLN A 197 -15.75 -25.18 -13.69
C GLN A 197 -16.60 -24.94 -14.95
#